data_8366771ffb0f3af004a3c29c7900e18d
#
_entry.id   8366771ffb0f3af004a3c29c7900e18d
#
_cell.length_a   1.000
_cell.length_b   1.000
_cell.length_c   1.000
_cell.angle_alpha   90.00
_cell.angle_beta   90.00
_cell.angle_gamma   90.00
#
_symmetry.space_group_name_H-M   'P 1'
#
loop_
_entity.id
_entity.type
_entity.pdbx_description
1 polymer ?
#
loop_
_entity_poly.entity_id
_entity_poly.type
_entity_poly.pdbx_seq_one_letter_code
_entity_poly.pdbx_strand_id
1 'polypeptide(L)'
;MHIDDAVPTTPASSSPAVPPVAAPTLPVASRQDGTHPRPQLIRGRWASLDGTWSFRHDDADAGLIAGWTAGLPDAGVITVPFPPESVASGVDEPGFHPVVWYARSISAEDLERAGRSAEASRVLLHFGAVDYRASVWIDGALVGMHEGGHTPFTIDVTASVDDGRTHTLVVRAEDDPHDVTQPRGKQDWHEEPHAIWYRRTTGIWQTVWLEAVPPVSVQALRWVPAGATAVALGVRLRGAARAGARVRVALRWEDRGEDLGTTEVTVPTATDTVDLVLPIARQVNGQAEDEIRWSPEHPRLLDATVTLLDPAGAVLDAVSSYLGLRTVAVDRGAFLLNDRPYDVRSVLNQGYWPDSNLTAPSPEALRREVELIKELGFTATRIHQKIEDPRFLFWADRLGLLVWGEAPGAYAFTPTAVQRLMREWMDAVERDVSHPCIVTWVPLNESWGIQHVPQDRAQQAYSRALADVTRALDPSRPVISNDGWEHTASDILTVHDYEGDGAVLARTYADAAARTAVLSGMGPATRRILVDGVEDQGQPVMLTEFGGVQYQPGARREDGWGYTAATDGDDYLDRVTALYDAIRASTFLAGSCYTQLTDTLQETNGLLTAEREPKVPIERIRRAVTGRG
;
A
#
# COMPACT_ATOMS: atom_id res chain seq x y z
N MET A 1 65.80 57.53 10.97
CA MET A 1 64.69 58.50 11.18
C MET A 1 63.44 57.74 10.63
N HIS A 2 62.79 57.05 11.55
CA HIS A 2 61.55 56.31 11.25
C HIS A 2 60.38 57.17 11.53
N ILE A 3 59.42 57.25 10.64
CA ILE A 3 58.11 57.82 10.87
C ILE A 3 57.11 56.71 10.71
N ASP A 4 56.49 56.33 11.84
CA ASP A 4 55.32 55.40 11.87
C ASP A 4 54.06 56.23 11.58
N ASP A 5 53.33 55.87 10.51
CA ASP A 5 51.97 56.34 10.26
C ASP A 5 51.00 55.25 10.60
N ALA A 6 50.36 55.29 11.76
CA ALA A 6 49.28 54.43 12.17
C ALA A 6 47.95 54.97 11.62
N VAL A 7 47.31 54.19 10.73
CA VAL A 7 45.93 54.42 10.26
C VAL A 7 44.94 53.85 11.30
N PRO A 8 43.96 54.61 11.77
CA PRO A 8 42.96 54.10 12.71
C PRO A 8 41.93 53.22 12.01
N THR A 9 41.87 51.95 12.41
CA THR A 9 40.81 51.03 12.00
C THR A 9 39.53 51.29 12.79
N THR A 10 38.47 51.70 12.11
CA THR A 10 37.10 51.79 12.64
C THR A 10 36.53 50.39 12.87
N PRO A 11 35.91 50.09 14.01
CA PRO A 11 35.30 48.78 14.23
C PRO A 11 34.06 48.61 13.35
N ALA A 12 34.00 47.50 12.62
CA ALA A 12 32.83 47.11 11.85
C ALA A 12 31.62 46.89 12.78
N SER A 13 30.53 47.59 12.50
CA SER A 13 29.26 47.41 13.20
C SER A 13 28.73 46.01 12.90
N SER A 14 28.66 45.16 13.92
CA SER A 14 27.96 43.89 13.86
C SER A 14 26.45 44.15 13.77
N SER A 15 25.84 43.89 12.62
CA SER A 15 24.38 43.81 12.52
C SER A 15 23.86 42.71 13.46
N PRO A 16 22.78 42.97 14.20
CA PRO A 16 22.18 41.95 15.05
C PRO A 16 21.74 40.76 14.23
N ALA A 17 22.20 39.59 14.62
CA ALA A 17 21.72 38.32 14.04
C ALA A 17 20.19 38.22 14.27
N VAL A 18 19.42 38.15 13.18
CA VAL A 18 17.99 37.84 13.25
C VAL A 18 17.86 36.49 13.93
N PRO A 19 17.08 36.35 15.00
CA PRO A 19 16.88 35.08 15.65
C PRO A 19 16.29 34.09 14.63
N PRO A 20 16.71 32.82 14.63
CA PRO A 20 16.15 31.84 13.73
C PRO A 20 14.64 31.72 13.99
N VAL A 21 13.84 31.89 12.95
CA VAL A 21 12.40 31.63 13.01
C VAL A 21 12.26 30.19 13.51
N ALA A 22 11.54 30.02 14.61
CA ALA A 22 11.29 28.69 15.18
C ALA A 22 10.65 27.82 14.10
N ALA A 23 11.26 26.66 13.84
CA ALA A 23 10.67 25.69 12.92
C ALA A 23 9.26 25.32 13.41
N PRO A 24 8.27 25.18 12.52
CA PRO A 24 6.94 24.78 12.93
C PRO A 24 7.00 23.46 13.71
N THR A 25 6.26 23.37 14.80
CA THR A 25 6.17 22.12 15.57
C THR A 25 5.40 21.11 14.74
N LEU A 26 6.12 20.17 14.13
CA LEU A 26 5.55 19.09 13.34
C LEU A 26 5.26 17.86 14.21
N PRO A 27 4.25 17.04 13.88
CA PRO A 27 4.02 15.77 14.57
C PRO A 27 5.20 14.81 14.34
N VAL A 28 5.47 13.93 15.30
CA VAL A 28 6.41 12.81 15.13
C VAL A 28 5.75 11.74 14.26
N ALA A 29 6.23 11.55 13.04
CA ALA A 29 5.53 10.73 12.05
C ALA A 29 5.44 9.26 12.45
N SER A 30 6.48 8.68 13.07
CA SER A 30 6.46 7.29 13.54
C SER A 30 5.51 7.05 14.74
N ARG A 31 5.05 8.11 15.42
CA ARG A 31 4.22 8.06 16.62
C ARG A 31 2.80 8.60 16.42
N GLN A 32 2.41 8.86 15.19
CA GLN A 32 1.04 9.27 14.87
C GLN A 32 0.01 8.21 15.27
N ASP A 33 -1.24 8.61 15.38
CA ASP A 33 -2.36 7.75 15.77
C ASP A 33 -2.91 6.87 14.63
N GLY A 34 -2.39 7.02 13.41
CA GLY A 34 -2.81 6.27 12.22
C GLY A 34 -4.07 6.82 11.56
N THR A 35 -4.49 8.03 11.89
CA THR A 35 -5.66 8.67 11.24
C THR A 35 -5.29 9.41 9.96
N HIS A 36 -4.04 9.90 9.82
CA HIS A 36 -3.60 10.65 8.66
C HIS A 36 -3.55 9.76 7.40
N PRO A 37 -4.25 10.09 6.30
CA PRO A 37 -4.36 9.22 5.12
C PRO A 37 -3.05 9.09 4.32
N ARG A 38 -2.03 9.91 4.59
CA ARG A 38 -0.69 9.83 3.98
C ARG A 38 0.39 9.84 5.07
N PRO A 39 0.63 8.72 5.77
CA PRO A 39 1.40 8.67 7.02
C PRO A 39 2.90 8.98 6.86
N GLN A 40 3.48 8.88 5.65
CA GLN A 40 4.90 9.15 5.40
C GLN A 40 5.20 10.56 4.88
N LEU A 41 4.18 11.43 4.78
CA LEU A 41 4.35 12.84 4.46
C LEU A 41 3.27 13.65 5.16
N ILE A 42 3.58 14.17 6.34
CA ILE A 42 2.62 14.80 7.25
C ILE A 42 2.95 16.27 7.42
N ARG A 43 1.92 17.12 7.33
CA ARG A 43 1.91 18.49 7.82
C ARG A 43 1.03 18.58 9.05
N GLY A 44 1.22 19.62 9.85
CA GLY A 44 0.51 19.77 11.12
C GLY A 44 -1.00 20.01 10.99
N ARG A 45 -1.51 20.31 9.78
CA ARG A 45 -2.92 20.63 9.53
C ARG A 45 -3.41 20.01 8.23
N TRP A 46 -4.57 19.38 8.31
CA TRP A 46 -5.32 18.81 7.21
C TRP A 46 -6.80 18.68 7.61
N ALA A 47 -7.71 18.51 6.68
CA ALA A 47 -9.12 18.36 6.95
C ALA A 47 -9.69 17.15 6.22
N SER A 48 -10.21 16.16 6.95
CA SER A 48 -11.02 15.09 6.35
C SER A 48 -12.31 15.68 5.78
N LEU A 49 -12.66 15.23 4.60
CA LEU A 49 -13.94 15.45 3.97
C LEU A 49 -14.85 14.20 4.04
N ASP A 50 -14.44 13.16 4.73
CA ASP A 50 -15.25 11.98 4.98
C ASP A 50 -16.53 12.33 5.76
N GLY A 51 -17.50 11.42 5.79
CA GLY A 51 -18.77 11.58 6.47
C GLY A 51 -19.93 11.75 5.49
N THR A 52 -20.90 12.57 5.82
CA THR A 52 -22.16 12.68 5.07
C THR A 52 -22.01 13.48 3.77
N TRP A 53 -22.36 12.86 2.64
CA TRP A 53 -22.45 13.48 1.33
C TRP A 53 -23.85 13.28 0.73
N SER A 54 -24.27 14.16 -0.16
CA SER A 54 -25.40 13.91 -1.06
C SER A 54 -24.99 12.86 -2.10
N PHE A 55 -25.89 11.94 -2.45
CA PHE A 55 -25.59 10.81 -3.33
C PHE A 55 -26.72 10.50 -4.29
N ARG A 56 -26.37 10.04 -5.50
CA ARG A 56 -27.36 9.60 -6.48
C ARG A 56 -26.76 8.60 -7.48
N HIS A 57 -27.50 7.54 -7.78
CA HIS A 57 -27.24 6.67 -8.93
C HIS A 57 -27.66 7.36 -10.24
N ASP A 58 -27.00 7.02 -11.33
CA ASP A 58 -27.24 7.57 -12.67
C ASP A 58 -27.14 6.48 -13.75
N ASP A 59 -27.95 5.45 -13.66
CA ASP A 59 -27.91 4.29 -14.55
C ASP A 59 -28.15 4.63 -16.03
N ALA A 60 -28.77 5.77 -16.28
CA ALA A 60 -29.00 6.28 -17.63
C ALA A 60 -27.90 7.22 -18.15
N ASP A 61 -26.89 7.52 -17.32
CA ASP A 61 -25.82 8.51 -17.59
C ASP A 61 -26.36 9.87 -18.08
N ALA A 62 -27.43 10.32 -17.44
CA ALA A 62 -28.14 11.54 -17.79
C ALA A 62 -27.68 12.78 -16.98
N GLY A 63 -26.91 12.58 -15.90
CA GLY A 63 -26.55 13.64 -14.96
C GLY A 63 -25.77 14.80 -15.55
N LEU A 64 -24.88 14.54 -16.53
CA LEU A 64 -24.16 15.59 -17.24
C LEU A 64 -25.12 16.50 -18.02
N ILE A 65 -26.09 15.92 -18.73
CA ILE A 65 -27.10 16.67 -19.51
C ILE A 65 -28.07 17.40 -18.57
N ALA A 66 -28.36 16.79 -17.42
CA ALA A 66 -29.23 17.36 -16.40
C ALA A 66 -28.55 18.45 -15.54
N GLY A 67 -27.26 18.73 -15.76
CA GLY A 67 -26.53 19.80 -15.09
C GLY A 67 -26.12 19.48 -13.65
N TRP A 68 -25.98 18.20 -13.27
CA TRP A 68 -25.61 17.79 -11.91
C TRP A 68 -24.20 18.20 -11.51
N THR A 69 -23.40 18.70 -12.41
CA THR A 69 -22.06 19.23 -12.13
C THR A 69 -22.02 20.38 -11.12
N ALA A 70 -23.16 21.09 -10.93
CA ALA A 70 -23.28 22.20 -9.98
C ALA A 70 -23.98 21.81 -8.66
N GLY A 71 -24.43 20.56 -8.52
CA GLY A 71 -25.12 20.02 -7.35
C GLY A 71 -26.14 18.95 -7.74
N LEU A 72 -26.54 18.12 -6.80
CA LEU A 72 -27.44 16.98 -7.02
C LEU A 72 -28.87 17.32 -6.57
N PRO A 73 -29.83 17.47 -7.49
CA PRO A 73 -31.23 17.63 -7.12
C PRO A 73 -31.80 16.29 -6.62
N ASP A 74 -32.71 16.34 -5.64
CA ASP A 74 -33.40 15.17 -5.10
C ASP A 74 -32.47 14.01 -4.69
N ALA A 75 -31.30 14.36 -4.14
CA ALA A 75 -30.27 13.39 -3.76
C ALA A 75 -30.64 12.68 -2.45
N GLY A 76 -30.29 11.40 -2.36
CA GLY A 76 -30.16 10.68 -1.11
C GLY A 76 -28.90 11.08 -0.34
N VAL A 77 -28.55 10.29 0.64
CA VAL A 77 -27.39 10.51 1.52
C VAL A 77 -26.51 9.27 1.53
N ILE A 78 -25.19 9.45 1.49
CA ILE A 78 -24.19 8.41 1.65
C ILE A 78 -23.16 8.81 2.70
N THR A 79 -22.60 7.84 3.41
CA THR A 79 -21.44 8.04 4.29
C THR A 79 -20.16 7.69 3.55
N VAL A 80 -19.38 8.70 3.13
CA VAL A 80 -18.05 8.54 2.52
C VAL A 80 -17.04 8.22 3.64
N PRO A 81 -16.08 7.29 3.44
CA PRO A 81 -15.66 6.71 2.16
C PRO A 81 -16.27 5.33 1.86
N PHE A 82 -17.40 4.98 2.44
CA PHE A 82 -17.98 3.66 2.21
C PHE A 82 -18.69 3.59 0.85
N PRO A 83 -18.43 2.53 0.05
CA PRO A 83 -19.05 2.39 -1.27
C PRO A 83 -20.56 2.11 -1.18
N PRO A 84 -21.36 2.54 -2.16
CA PRO A 84 -22.82 2.44 -2.11
C PRO A 84 -23.36 1.01 -1.95
N GLU A 85 -22.60 0.00 -2.38
CA GLU A 85 -22.93 -1.42 -2.23
C GLU A 85 -22.81 -1.92 -0.78
N SER A 86 -22.28 -1.11 0.13
CA SER A 86 -21.98 -1.51 1.51
C SER A 86 -23.02 -1.01 2.50
N VAL A 87 -23.28 -1.80 3.55
CA VAL A 87 -24.14 -1.43 4.67
C VAL A 87 -23.65 -0.16 5.36
N ALA A 88 -22.32 -0.03 5.54
CA ALA A 88 -21.69 1.11 6.22
C ALA A 88 -21.91 2.45 5.50
N SER A 89 -22.19 2.43 4.21
CA SER A 89 -22.51 3.64 3.45
C SER A 89 -23.86 4.25 3.81
N GLY A 90 -24.79 3.42 4.31
CA GLY A 90 -26.19 3.77 4.53
C GLY A 90 -27.05 3.73 3.27
N VAL A 91 -26.48 3.36 2.11
CA VAL A 91 -27.21 3.12 0.85
C VAL A 91 -27.58 1.64 0.74
N ASP A 92 -26.60 0.74 0.87
CA ASP A 92 -26.76 -0.72 0.87
C ASP A 92 -27.47 -1.24 -0.39
N GLU A 93 -27.05 -0.76 -1.57
CA GLU A 93 -27.57 -1.16 -2.86
C GLU A 93 -26.50 -1.92 -3.66
N PRO A 94 -26.44 -3.27 -3.58
CA PRO A 94 -25.39 -4.08 -4.19
C PRO A 94 -25.53 -4.28 -5.71
N GLY A 95 -26.60 -3.78 -6.33
CA GLY A 95 -26.87 -3.90 -7.77
C GLY A 95 -25.87 -3.19 -8.66
N PHE A 96 -26.02 -3.35 -9.97
CA PHE A 96 -25.15 -2.71 -10.94
C PHE A 96 -25.56 -1.26 -11.21
N HIS A 97 -24.73 -0.33 -10.77
CA HIS A 97 -24.89 1.11 -10.96
C HIS A 97 -23.62 1.68 -11.61
N PRO A 98 -23.52 1.67 -12.96
CA PRO A 98 -22.27 2.00 -13.64
C PRO A 98 -21.82 3.45 -13.48
N VAL A 99 -22.73 4.35 -13.06
CA VAL A 99 -22.43 5.75 -12.80
C VAL A 99 -23.06 6.18 -11.48
N VAL A 100 -22.26 6.78 -10.62
CA VAL A 100 -22.71 7.34 -9.35
C VAL A 100 -22.20 8.76 -9.15
N TRP A 101 -22.97 9.58 -8.46
CA TRP A 101 -22.67 10.97 -8.19
C TRP A 101 -22.68 11.28 -6.70
N TYR A 102 -21.68 12.06 -6.30
CA TYR A 102 -21.52 12.54 -4.93
C TYR A 102 -21.49 14.06 -4.92
N ALA A 103 -22.02 14.70 -3.90
CA ALA A 103 -21.87 16.13 -3.68
C ALA A 103 -21.76 16.48 -2.20
N ARG A 104 -20.90 17.47 -1.90
CA ARG A 104 -20.83 18.10 -0.57
C ARG A 104 -20.34 19.53 -0.65
N SER A 105 -20.51 20.29 0.42
CA SER A 105 -19.92 21.62 0.53
C SER A 105 -18.45 21.56 1.00
N ILE A 106 -17.62 22.46 0.49
CA ILE A 106 -16.32 22.86 1.08
C ILE A 106 -16.55 24.21 1.76
N SER A 107 -16.46 24.26 3.08
CA SER A 107 -16.72 25.46 3.88
C SER A 107 -15.42 26.23 4.20
N ALA A 108 -15.54 27.45 4.66
CA ALA A 108 -14.40 28.22 5.18
C ALA A 108 -13.73 27.50 6.38
N GLU A 109 -14.52 26.79 7.21
CA GLU A 109 -14.00 25.99 8.32
C GLU A 109 -13.15 24.81 7.84
N ASP A 110 -13.58 24.12 6.75
CA ASP A 110 -12.78 23.05 6.13
C ASP A 110 -11.42 23.60 5.66
N LEU A 111 -11.41 24.76 5.02
CA LEU A 111 -10.18 25.42 4.55
C LEU A 111 -9.30 25.87 5.73
N GLU A 112 -9.88 26.36 6.81
CA GLU A 112 -9.14 26.72 8.02
C GLU A 112 -8.53 25.46 8.67
N ARG A 113 -9.28 24.39 8.83
CA ARG A 113 -8.76 23.11 9.34
C ARG A 113 -7.67 22.53 8.45
N ALA A 114 -7.78 22.66 7.14
CA ALA A 114 -6.75 22.28 6.18
C ALA A 114 -5.47 23.11 6.29
N GLY A 115 -5.47 24.20 7.06
CA GLY A 115 -4.30 25.05 7.31
C GLY A 115 -4.15 26.25 6.38
N ARG A 116 -5.19 26.63 5.65
CA ARG A 116 -5.11 27.80 4.73
C ARG A 116 -4.67 29.06 5.48
N SER A 117 -3.66 29.71 4.94
CA SER A 117 -3.09 30.96 5.43
C SER A 117 -2.49 31.78 4.27
N ALA A 118 -1.93 32.95 4.57
CA ALA A 118 -1.22 33.74 3.57
C ALA A 118 0.02 33.01 3.01
N GLU A 119 0.72 32.25 3.86
CA GLU A 119 1.90 31.45 3.50
C GLU A 119 1.49 30.13 2.84
N ALA A 120 0.50 29.41 3.39
CA ALA A 120 -0.07 28.18 2.86
C ALA A 120 -1.32 28.50 2.03
N SER A 121 -1.11 29.15 0.90
CA SER A 121 -2.19 29.70 0.07
C SER A 121 -2.74 28.72 -0.98
N ARG A 122 -2.01 27.64 -1.30
CA ARG A 122 -2.43 26.62 -2.26
C ARG A 122 -3.26 25.55 -1.56
N VAL A 123 -4.45 25.26 -2.06
CA VAL A 123 -5.36 24.25 -1.51
C VAL A 123 -5.35 23.02 -2.41
N LEU A 124 -5.03 21.87 -1.81
CA LEU A 124 -4.99 20.58 -2.49
C LEU A 124 -6.15 19.71 -2.00
N LEU A 125 -6.92 19.18 -2.94
CA LEU A 125 -7.96 18.19 -2.73
C LEU A 125 -7.41 16.81 -3.09
N HIS A 126 -7.45 15.89 -2.15
CA HIS A 126 -6.92 14.54 -2.27
C HIS A 126 -8.04 13.51 -2.19
N PHE A 127 -7.92 12.49 -3.03
CA PHE A 127 -8.73 11.28 -2.98
C PHE A 127 -7.79 10.09 -2.76
N GLY A 128 -8.08 9.24 -1.79
CA GLY A 128 -7.31 8.03 -1.54
C GLY A 128 -7.53 6.98 -2.64
N ALA A 129 -8.78 6.77 -3.03
CA ALA A 129 -9.17 5.94 -4.18
C ALA A 129 -10.61 6.21 -4.59
N VAL A 130 -10.89 6.14 -5.88
CA VAL A 130 -12.23 6.23 -6.49
C VAL A 130 -12.32 5.21 -7.62
N ASP A 131 -13.13 4.17 -7.50
CA ASP A 131 -13.31 3.15 -8.51
C ASP A 131 -14.40 3.54 -9.51
N TYR A 132 -14.18 3.55 -10.80
CA TYR A 132 -12.90 3.33 -11.50
C TYR A 132 -12.40 4.62 -12.15
N ARG A 133 -13.32 5.43 -12.76
CA ARG A 133 -13.01 6.73 -13.39
C ARG A 133 -13.72 7.85 -12.66
N ALA A 134 -12.97 8.80 -12.12
CA ALA A 134 -13.48 9.97 -11.44
C ALA A 134 -13.43 11.22 -12.31
N SER A 135 -14.51 12.02 -12.25
CA SER A 135 -14.54 13.41 -12.72
C SER A 135 -14.99 14.31 -11.58
N VAL A 136 -14.31 15.44 -11.36
CA VAL A 136 -14.49 16.30 -10.19
C VAL A 136 -14.77 17.73 -10.60
N TRP A 137 -15.84 18.31 -10.04
CA TRP A 137 -16.22 19.70 -10.29
C TRP A 137 -16.28 20.49 -8.98
N ILE A 138 -16.01 21.78 -9.07
CA ILE A 138 -16.31 22.76 -8.02
C ILE A 138 -17.18 23.85 -8.64
N ASP A 139 -18.36 24.10 -8.04
CA ASP A 139 -19.36 25.05 -8.51
C ASP A 139 -19.70 24.90 -10.00
N GLY A 140 -19.76 23.68 -10.50
CA GLY A 140 -20.05 23.34 -11.88
C GLY A 140 -18.86 23.40 -12.84
N ALA A 141 -17.70 23.88 -12.41
CA ALA A 141 -16.48 23.90 -13.20
C ALA A 141 -15.67 22.61 -13.01
N LEU A 142 -15.29 21.91 -14.10
CA LEU A 142 -14.43 20.72 -14.02
C LEU A 142 -13.03 21.13 -13.54
N VAL A 143 -12.58 20.51 -12.44
CA VAL A 143 -11.27 20.79 -11.83
C VAL A 143 -10.28 19.64 -11.97
N GLY A 144 -10.76 18.41 -12.21
CA GLY A 144 -9.86 17.26 -12.41
C GLY A 144 -10.58 16.00 -12.85
N MET A 145 -9.78 15.06 -13.35
CA MET A 145 -10.19 13.70 -13.73
C MET A 145 -9.11 12.70 -13.35
N HIS A 146 -9.51 11.47 -13.05
CA HIS A 146 -8.61 10.36 -12.77
C HIS A 146 -9.17 9.05 -13.33
N GLU A 147 -8.31 8.11 -13.69
CA GLU A 147 -8.63 6.73 -14.05
C GLU A 147 -7.69 5.79 -13.29
N GLY A 148 -8.25 4.86 -12.52
CA GLY A 148 -7.55 3.90 -11.67
C GLY A 148 -8.28 3.73 -10.34
N GLY A 149 -8.78 2.49 -10.05
CA GLY A 149 -9.67 2.23 -8.91
C GLY A 149 -8.95 2.15 -7.55
N HIS A 150 -7.64 1.92 -7.54
CA HIS A 150 -6.88 1.60 -6.33
C HIS A 150 -5.79 2.62 -5.98
N THR A 151 -5.61 3.67 -6.77
CA THR A 151 -4.53 4.64 -6.57
C THR A 151 -5.02 6.05 -6.27
N PRO A 152 -4.29 6.83 -5.44
CA PRO A 152 -4.69 8.17 -5.06
C PRO A 152 -4.45 9.18 -6.17
N PHE A 153 -5.22 10.27 -6.13
CA PHE A 153 -4.95 11.43 -6.95
C PHE A 153 -5.17 12.75 -6.19
N THR A 154 -4.56 13.81 -6.70
CA THR A 154 -4.57 15.14 -6.06
C THR A 154 -4.91 16.19 -7.09
N ILE A 155 -5.84 17.10 -6.76
CA ILE A 155 -6.25 18.23 -7.57
C ILE A 155 -5.90 19.53 -6.85
N ASP A 156 -5.25 20.46 -7.54
CA ASP A 156 -5.07 21.82 -7.03
C ASP A 156 -6.36 22.62 -7.29
N VAL A 157 -7.08 22.88 -6.21
CA VAL A 157 -8.37 23.58 -6.26
C VAL A 157 -8.28 25.05 -5.82
N THR A 158 -7.06 25.57 -5.67
CA THR A 158 -6.80 26.93 -5.14
C THR A 158 -7.67 27.99 -5.81
N ALA A 159 -7.66 28.04 -7.14
CA ALA A 159 -8.42 29.05 -7.90
C ALA A 159 -9.94 28.91 -7.78
N SER A 160 -10.42 27.72 -7.40
CA SER A 160 -11.86 27.43 -7.28
C SER A 160 -12.41 27.76 -5.89
N VAL A 161 -11.55 27.95 -4.87
CA VAL A 161 -11.96 28.16 -3.47
C VAL A 161 -11.37 29.44 -2.86
N ASP A 162 -10.97 30.41 -3.67
CA ASP A 162 -10.20 31.59 -3.23
C ASP A 162 -11.05 32.78 -2.77
N ASP A 163 -12.35 32.77 -2.94
CA ASP A 163 -13.25 33.89 -2.69
C ASP A 163 -13.87 33.93 -1.29
N GLY A 164 -13.53 32.96 -0.43
CA GLY A 164 -13.97 32.92 0.99
C GLY A 164 -15.42 32.49 1.22
N ARG A 165 -16.15 32.09 0.19
CA ARG A 165 -17.50 31.53 0.32
C ARG A 165 -17.49 30.01 0.47
N THR A 166 -18.63 29.40 0.70
CA THR A 166 -18.81 27.95 0.64
C THR A 166 -18.96 27.52 -0.82
N HIS A 167 -18.26 26.45 -1.21
CA HIS A 167 -18.24 25.90 -2.56
C HIS A 167 -18.93 24.53 -2.60
N THR A 168 -19.49 24.16 -3.74
CA THR A 168 -20.07 22.84 -3.98
C THR A 168 -19.06 21.96 -4.72
N LEU A 169 -18.57 20.93 -4.04
CA LEU A 169 -17.78 19.85 -4.62
C LEU A 169 -18.71 18.78 -5.16
N VAL A 170 -18.55 18.39 -6.42
CA VAL A 170 -19.27 17.28 -7.05
C VAL A 170 -18.28 16.29 -7.62
N VAL A 171 -18.53 14.99 -7.40
CA VAL A 171 -17.73 13.88 -7.96
C VAL A 171 -18.68 12.96 -8.72
N ARG A 172 -18.33 12.61 -9.95
CA ARG A 172 -18.97 11.56 -10.74
C ARG A 172 -17.96 10.42 -10.86
N ALA A 173 -18.35 9.24 -10.48
CA ALA A 173 -17.58 8.02 -10.67
C ALA A 173 -18.27 7.11 -11.69
N GLU A 174 -17.49 6.57 -12.61
CA GLU A 174 -17.90 5.58 -13.61
C GLU A 174 -17.18 4.28 -13.34
N ASP A 175 -17.92 3.19 -13.16
CA ASP A 175 -17.40 1.85 -13.02
C ASP A 175 -18.29 0.86 -13.77
N ASP A 176 -17.91 0.50 -14.99
CA ASP A 176 -18.65 -0.47 -15.80
C ASP A 176 -18.46 -1.88 -15.19
N PRO A 177 -19.56 -2.51 -14.69
CA PRO A 177 -19.50 -3.83 -14.07
C PRO A 177 -18.98 -4.93 -15.00
N HIS A 178 -19.15 -4.77 -16.31
CA HIS A 178 -18.78 -5.77 -17.32
C HIS A 178 -17.43 -5.51 -17.99
N ASP A 179 -16.76 -4.40 -17.68
CA ASP A 179 -15.44 -4.09 -18.26
C ASP A 179 -14.33 -4.86 -17.50
N VAL A 180 -14.09 -6.08 -17.92
CA VAL A 180 -13.03 -6.94 -17.39
C VAL A 180 -11.61 -6.50 -17.79
N THR A 181 -11.45 -5.37 -18.48
CA THR A 181 -10.14 -4.74 -18.75
C THR A 181 -9.70 -3.81 -17.63
N GLN A 182 -10.59 -3.45 -16.69
CA GLN A 182 -10.24 -2.70 -15.50
C GLN A 182 -9.43 -3.58 -14.54
N PRO A 183 -8.40 -3.04 -13.86
CA PRO A 183 -7.75 -3.68 -12.71
C PRO A 183 -8.70 -3.71 -11.51
N ARG A 184 -9.50 -4.76 -11.41
CA ARG A 184 -10.58 -4.88 -10.42
C ARG A 184 -10.26 -5.81 -9.24
N GLY A 185 -9.16 -6.57 -9.34
CA GLY A 185 -8.81 -7.53 -8.29
C GLY A 185 -9.91 -8.57 -8.09
N LYS A 186 -10.33 -8.80 -6.86
CA LYS A 186 -11.33 -9.82 -6.49
C LYS A 186 -12.79 -9.35 -6.62
N GLN A 187 -13.02 -8.18 -7.22
CA GLN A 187 -14.38 -7.68 -7.46
C GLN A 187 -15.05 -8.42 -8.61
N ASP A 188 -16.26 -8.93 -8.37
CA ASP A 188 -17.02 -9.73 -9.33
C ASP A 188 -17.58 -8.89 -10.49
N TRP A 189 -17.71 -9.49 -11.65
CA TRP A 189 -18.43 -8.96 -12.83
C TRP A 189 -19.82 -9.58 -13.01
N HIS A 190 -20.24 -10.42 -12.05
CA HIS A 190 -21.61 -10.85 -11.85
C HIS A 190 -22.27 -10.00 -10.78
N GLU A 191 -23.59 -9.89 -10.85
CA GLU A 191 -24.36 -9.14 -9.85
C GLU A 191 -24.26 -9.80 -8.48
N GLU A 192 -24.38 -11.12 -8.42
CA GLU A 192 -24.16 -11.89 -7.21
C GLU A 192 -22.75 -12.47 -7.15
N PRO A 193 -22.04 -12.29 -6.03
CA PRO A 193 -20.71 -12.87 -5.84
C PRO A 193 -20.67 -14.37 -6.11
N HIS A 194 -19.65 -14.83 -6.84
CA HIS A 194 -19.54 -16.26 -7.16
C HIS A 194 -18.10 -16.78 -7.01
N ALA A 195 -17.96 -18.08 -6.75
CA ALA A 195 -16.69 -18.79 -6.62
C ALA A 195 -15.71 -18.03 -5.70
N ILE A 196 -14.66 -17.45 -6.25
CA ILE A 196 -13.58 -16.74 -5.54
C ILE A 196 -13.65 -15.23 -5.71
N TRP A 197 -14.74 -14.68 -6.25
CA TRP A 197 -14.93 -13.24 -6.43
C TRP A 197 -16.01 -12.72 -5.49
N TYR A 198 -15.88 -11.44 -5.10
CA TYR A 198 -16.65 -10.81 -4.04
C TYR A 198 -17.40 -9.60 -4.55
N ARG A 199 -18.18 -8.95 -3.68
CA ARG A 199 -18.95 -7.76 -4.04
C ARG A 199 -18.07 -6.66 -4.61
N ARG A 200 -18.65 -5.93 -5.55
CA ARG A 200 -18.05 -4.75 -6.15
C ARG A 200 -17.96 -3.60 -5.16
N THR A 201 -17.12 -2.66 -5.54
CA THR A 201 -16.94 -1.38 -4.88
C THR A 201 -16.92 -0.32 -5.97
N THR A 202 -17.94 0.54 -6.02
CA THR A 202 -18.07 1.61 -7.01
C THR A 202 -17.83 2.97 -6.35
N GLY A 203 -17.08 3.84 -7.01
CA GLY A 203 -16.88 5.22 -6.58
C GLY A 203 -15.90 5.38 -5.42
N ILE A 204 -16.16 6.32 -4.53
CA ILE A 204 -15.24 6.69 -3.44
C ILE A 204 -15.21 5.57 -2.40
N TRP A 205 -14.00 4.99 -2.17
CA TRP A 205 -13.83 3.94 -1.16
C TRP A 205 -12.61 4.15 -0.22
N GLN A 206 -11.85 5.23 -0.40
CA GLN A 206 -10.84 5.70 0.56
C GLN A 206 -11.03 7.19 0.85
N THR A 207 -10.45 7.65 1.95
CA THR A 207 -10.58 9.01 2.50
C THR A 207 -10.43 10.10 1.45
N VAL A 208 -11.34 11.09 1.48
CA VAL A 208 -11.23 12.36 0.77
C VAL A 208 -10.81 13.45 1.75
N TRP A 209 -9.83 14.28 1.40
CA TRP A 209 -9.27 15.25 2.34
C TRP A 209 -8.63 16.46 1.67
N LEU A 210 -8.47 17.53 2.45
CA LEU A 210 -7.83 18.78 2.05
C LEU A 210 -6.55 19.02 2.85
N GLU A 211 -5.55 19.58 2.19
CA GLU A 211 -4.43 20.25 2.86
C GLU A 211 -4.11 21.58 2.17
N ALA A 212 -3.71 22.58 2.94
CA ALA A 212 -3.18 23.82 2.41
C ALA A 212 -1.66 23.80 2.49
N VAL A 213 -1.00 24.15 1.38
CA VAL A 213 0.45 24.10 1.25
C VAL A 213 0.99 25.42 0.71
N PRO A 214 2.27 25.76 0.96
CA PRO A 214 2.92 26.88 0.30
C PRO A 214 2.95 26.72 -1.23
N PRO A 215 3.06 27.81 -1.99
CA PRO A 215 3.15 27.78 -3.45
C PRO A 215 4.30 26.90 -3.98
N VAL A 216 5.42 26.85 -3.22
CA VAL A 216 6.50 25.89 -3.45
C VAL A 216 6.58 24.99 -2.23
N SER A 217 6.36 23.71 -2.40
CA SER A 217 6.18 22.76 -1.29
C SER A 217 6.70 21.36 -1.64
N VAL A 218 6.95 20.55 -0.61
CA VAL A 218 7.28 19.12 -0.76
C VAL A 218 6.03 18.39 -1.21
N GLN A 219 6.11 17.71 -2.36
CA GLN A 219 5.00 16.97 -2.96
C GLN A 219 5.05 15.48 -2.63
N ALA A 220 6.24 14.88 -2.70
CA ALA A 220 6.44 13.47 -2.44
C ALA A 220 7.85 13.22 -1.86
N LEU A 221 7.96 12.14 -1.10
CA LEU A 221 9.20 11.62 -0.54
C LEU A 221 9.35 10.15 -0.93
N ARG A 222 10.56 9.76 -1.31
CA ARG A 222 10.89 8.39 -1.68
C ARG A 222 12.12 7.93 -0.90
N TRP A 223 11.89 7.10 0.12
CA TRP A 223 12.94 6.53 0.98
C TRP A 223 13.35 5.15 0.46
N VAL A 224 14.63 4.97 0.18
CA VAL A 224 15.19 3.69 -0.26
C VAL A 224 16.49 3.41 0.48
N PRO A 225 16.71 2.20 1.01
CA PRO A 225 18.00 1.83 1.58
C PRO A 225 19.14 2.03 0.57
N ALA A 226 20.24 2.65 1.01
CA ALA A 226 21.46 2.88 0.22
C ALA A 226 22.64 2.15 0.85
N GLY A 227 22.48 0.85 1.09
CA GLY A 227 23.39 0.02 1.87
C GLY A 227 23.09 0.05 3.36
N ALA A 228 24.03 -0.47 4.15
CA ALA A 228 23.84 -0.67 5.59
C ALA A 228 23.95 0.62 6.42
N THR A 229 24.65 1.65 5.89
CA THR A 229 25.04 2.85 6.65
C THR A 229 24.46 4.14 6.08
N ALA A 230 23.56 4.06 5.12
CA ALA A 230 22.96 5.23 4.48
C ALA A 230 21.55 4.95 3.97
N VAL A 231 20.79 6.02 3.75
CA VAL A 231 19.50 5.98 3.07
C VAL A 231 19.48 7.01 1.94
N ALA A 232 18.94 6.62 0.79
CA ALA A 232 18.65 7.52 -0.31
C ALA A 232 17.25 8.13 -0.12
N LEU A 233 17.14 9.42 -0.37
CA LEU A 233 15.89 10.15 -0.37
C LEU A 233 15.73 10.90 -1.68
N GLY A 234 14.67 10.59 -2.43
CA GLY A 234 14.15 11.43 -3.49
C GLY A 234 13.09 12.38 -2.94
N VAL A 235 13.23 13.67 -3.20
CA VAL A 235 12.25 14.71 -2.85
C VAL A 235 11.67 15.30 -4.12
N ARG A 236 10.37 15.18 -4.32
CA ARG A 236 9.68 15.88 -5.40
C ARG A 236 9.05 17.15 -4.87
N LEU A 237 9.22 18.26 -5.57
CA LEU A 237 8.69 19.56 -5.23
C LEU A 237 7.50 19.93 -6.12
N ARG A 238 6.52 20.57 -5.55
CA ARG A 238 5.46 21.25 -6.28
C ARG A 238 5.83 22.72 -6.46
N GLY A 239 5.66 23.25 -7.66
CA GLY A 239 6.03 24.62 -7.98
C GLY A 239 7.53 24.80 -8.25
N ALA A 240 7.91 25.97 -8.75
CA ALA A 240 9.29 26.28 -9.13
C ALA A 240 10.06 26.87 -7.94
N ALA A 241 11.02 26.13 -7.43
CA ALA A 241 11.93 26.65 -6.43
C ALA A 241 12.87 27.71 -7.02
N ARG A 242 13.18 28.78 -6.26
CA ARG A 242 14.15 29.79 -6.69
C ARG A 242 15.56 29.22 -6.70
N ALA A 243 16.40 29.71 -7.62
CA ALA A 243 17.81 29.34 -7.63
C ALA A 243 18.47 29.61 -6.27
N GLY A 244 19.18 28.60 -5.71
CA GLY A 244 19.75 28.65 -4.39
C GLY A 244 18.82 28.21 -3.25
N ALA A 245 17.58 27.78 -3.53
CA ALA A 245 16.75 27.09 -2.55
C ALA A 245 17.43 25.77 -2.12
N ARG A 246 17.13 25.32 -0.90
CA ARG A 246 17.79 24.14 -0.32
C ARG A 246 16.78 23.22 0.32
N VAL A 247 17.05 21.92 0.25
CA VAL A 247 16.36 20.89 1.02
C VAL A 247 17.27 20.49 2.17
N ARG A 248 16.74 20.61 3.40
CA ARG A 248 17.40 20.15 4.63
C ARG A 248 16.63 18.95 5.17
N VAL A 249 17.33 17.89 5.53
CA VAL A 249 16.76 16.67 6.11
C VAL A 249 17.47 16.41 7.44
N ALA A 250 16.71 16.37 8.52
CA ALA A 250 17.18 15.96 9.84
C ALA A 250 16.60 14.60 10.19
N LEU A 251 17.45 13.65 10.54
CA LEU A 251 17.06 12.31 10.98
C LEU A 251 17.17 12.19 12.50
N ARG A 252 16.20 11.52 13.11
CA ARG A 252 16.13 11.32 14.55
C ARG A 252 15.59 9.94 14.88
N TRP A 253 16.14 9.30 15.91
CA TRP A 253 15.57 8.11 16.51
C TRP A 253 14.79 8.49 17.76
N GLU A 254 13.50 8.73 17.59
CA GLU A 254 12.64 9.26 18.65
C GLU A 254 12.53 8.31 19.87
N ASP A 255 12.56 7.00 19.67
CA ASP A 255 12.48 6.02 20.77
C ASP A 255 13.71 6.09 21.70
N ARG A 256 14.83 6.64 21.22
CA ARG A 256 16.04 6.88 22.03
C ARG A 256 16.35 8.35 22.29
N GLY A 257 15.60 9.28 21.68
CA GLY A 257 15.89 10.71 21.76
C GLY A 257 17.23 11.08 21.09
N GLU A 258 17.67 10.31 20.08
CA GLU A 258 19.00 10.41 19.46
C GLU A 258 18.92 11.10 18.10
N ASP A 259 19.73 12.15 17.91
CA ASP A 259 19.91 12.79 16.61
C ASP A 259 20.89 11.97 15.76
N LEU A 260 20.47 11.61 14.55
CA LEU A 260 21.23 10.74 13.62
C LEU A 260 21.96 11.54 12.53
N GLY A 261 21.78 12.87 12.51
CA GLY A 261 22.44 13.78 11.60
C GLY A 261 21.50 14.64 10.79
N THR A 262 22.08 15.66 10.18
CA THR A 262 21.38 16.59 9.29
C THR A 262 22.17 16.73 7.99
N THR A 263 21.48 16.63 6.86
CA THR A 263 22.04 16.84 5.52
C THR A 263 21.28 17.97 4.84
N GLU A 264 22.00 18.82 4.12
CA GLU A 264 21.43 19.92 3.35
C GLU A 264 22.00 19.91 1.93
N VAL A 265 21.13 20.08 0.94
CA VAL A 265 21.49 20.11 -0.48
C VAL A 265 20.78 21.24 -1.19
N THR A 266 21.47 21.88 -2.14
CA THR A 266 20.86 22.91 -2.98
C THR A 266 19.97 22.27 -4.04
N VAL A 267 18.77 22.80 -4.21
CA VAL A 267 17.85 22.38 -5.28
C VAL A 267 18.47 22.73 -6.63
N PRO A 268 18.68 21.76 -7.53
CA PRO A 268 19.23 22.06 -8.84
C PRO A 268 18.29 22.98 -9.65
N THR A 269 18.86 23.81 -10.49
CA THR A 269 18.07 24.73 -11.32
C THR A 269 17.26 23.98 -12.37
N ALA A 270 16.00 24.37 -12.58
CA ALA A 270 15.08 23.83 -13.58
C ALA A 270 14.68 22.35 -13.37
N THR A 271 14.74 21.86 -12.12
CA THR A 271 14.18 20.56 -11.75
C THR A 271 13.20 20.71 -10.59
N ASP A 272 12.23 19.81 -10.52
CA ASP A 272 11.30 19.66 -9.41
C ASP A 272 11.69 18.49 -8.49
N THR A 273 12.83 17.83 -8.76
CA THR A 273 13.34 16.69 -7.99
C THR A 273 14.70 16.96 -7.39
N VAL A 274 14.91 16.44 -6.20
CA VAL A 274 16.19 16.50 -5.46
C VAL A 274 16.48 15.12 -4.91
N ASP A 275 17.60 14.53 -5.33
CA ASP A 275 18.08 13.25 -4.82
C ASP A 275 19.26 13.49 -3.89
N LEU A 276 19.24 12.84 -2.73
CA LEU A 276 20.31 12.92 -1.74
C LEU A 276 20.52 11.59 -1.04
N VAL A 277 21.75 11.36 -0.56
CA VAL A 277 22.09 10.22 0.29
C VAL A 277 22.44 10.75 1.67
N LEU A 278 21.73 10.24 2.68
CA LEU A 278 21.93 10.60 4.07
C LEU A 278 22.78 9.51 4.75
N PRO A 279 24.01 9.82 5.18
CA PRO A 279 24.77 8.89 5.99
C PRO A 279 24.16 8.82 7.40
N ILE A 280 24.12 7.62 7.96
CA ILE A 280 23.69 7.41 9.34
C ILE A 280 24.94 7.32 10.20
N ALA A 281 25.27 8.40 10.89
CA ALA A 281 26.55 8.56 11.60
C ALA A 281 26.83 7.43 12.61
N ARG A 282 25.78 6.88 13.22
CA ARG A 282 25.87 5.75 14.16
C ARG A 282 26.37 4.45 13.49
N GLN A 283 26.12 4.30 12.21
CA GLN A 283 26.42 3.10 11.44
C GLN A 283 27.82 3.09 10.78
N VAL A 284 28.55 4.19 10.83
CA VAL A 284 29.82 4.33 10.08
C VAL A 284 30.86 3.26 10.39
N ASN A 285 30.84 2.67 11.60
CA ASN A 285 31.74 1.60 11.99
C ASN A 285 31.13 0.18 11.87
N GLY A 286 29.87 0.06 11.45
CA GLY A 286 29.17 -1.21 11.28
C GLY A 286 28.83 -1.98 12.57
N GLN A 287 29.27 -1.52 13.74
CA GLN A 287 29.10 -2.28 15.00
C GLN A 287 27.69 -2.11 15.63
N ALA A 288 26.98 -1.04 15.28
CA ALA A 288 25.65 -0.75 15.81
C ALA A 288 24.52 -1.04 14.80
N GLU A 289 24.83 -1.74 13.72
CA GLU A 289 23.92 -1.97 12.60
C GLU A 289 22.63 -2.69 13.01
N ASP A 290 22.73 -3.77 13.77
CA ASP A 290 21.60 -4.53 14.26
C ASP A 290 20.72 -3.73 15.24
N GLU A 291 21.26 -2.68 15.87
CA GLU A 291 20.51 -1.87 16.82
C GLU A 291 19.51 -0.92 16.18
N ILE A 292 19.68 -0.55 14.93
CA ILE A 292 18.86 0.45 14.23
C ILE A 292 18.03 -0.16 13.09
N ARG A 293 18.35 -1.39 12.66
CA ARG A 293 17.63 -2.07 11.59
C ARG A 293 16.20 -2.41 12.01
N TRP A 294 15.30 -2.24 11.05
CA TRP A 294 13.92 -2.63 11.15
C TRP A 294 13.76 -4.13 10.84
N SER A 295 12.97 -4.84 11.64
CA SER A 295 12.50 -6.21 11.38
C SER A 295 11.16 -6.45 12.08
N PRO A 296 10.43 -7.54 11.78
CA PRO A 296 9.20 -7.90 12.51
C PRO A 296 9.39 -8.04 14.02
N GLU A 297 10.56 -8.49 14.47
CA GLU A 297 10.92 -8.63 15.88
C GLU A 297 11.34 -7.30 16.51
N HIS A 298 11.85 -6.39 15.68
CA HIS A 298 12.36 -5.09 16.08
C HIS A 298 11.90 -4.00 15.10
N PRO A 299 10.63 -3.57 15.16
CA PRO A 299 10.05 -2.64 14.18
C PRO A 299 10.48 -1.19 14.46
N ARG A 300 11.78 -0.93 14.32
CA ARG A 300 12.41 0.35 14.62
C ARG A 300 12.23 1.32 13.46
N LEU A 301 11.55 2.43 13.74
CA LEU A 301 11.35 3.51 12.79
C LEU A 301 12.21 4.71 13.17
N LEU A 302 12.72 5.38 12.15
CA LEU A 302 13.44 6.65 12.28
C LEU A 302 12.54 7.76 11.77
N ASP A 303 12.52 8.88 12.48
CA ASP A 303 11.78 10.06 12.07
C ASP A 303 12.66 11.00 11.25
N ALA A 304 12.04 11.64 10.27
CA ALA A 304 12.68 12.62 9.42
C ALA A 304 11.88 13.92 9.39
N THR A 305 12.58 15.04 9.53
CA THR A 305 12.04 16.36 9.20
C THR A 305 12.66 16.81 7.90
N VAL A 306 11.83 17.01 6.86
CA VAL A 306 12.25 17.53 5.56
C VAL A 306 11.79 18.96 5.44
N THR A 307 12.75 19.89 5.30
CA THR A 307 12.51 21.33 5.27
C THR A 307 12.99 21.90 3.95
N LEU A 308 12.11 22.59 3.24
CA LEU A 308 12.45 23.38 2.07
C LEU A 308 12.76 24.82 2.51
N LEU A 309 13.94 25.31 2.15
CA LEU A 309 14.44 26.62 2.51
C LEU A 309 14.59 27.50 1.26
N ASP A 310 14.31 28.78 1.40
CA ASP A 310 14.66 29.77 0.39
C ASP A 310 16.19 30.04 0.35
N PRO A 311 16.71 30.81 -0.62
CA PRO A 311 18.14 31.15 -0.69
C PRO A 311 18.64 31.91 0.54
N ALA A 312 17.77 32.66 1.25
CA ALA A 312 18.13 33.41 2.47
C ALA A 312 18.09 32.53 3.73
N GLY A 313 17.56 31.29 3.64
CA GLY A 313 17.43 30.37 4.76
C GLY A 313 16.09 30.43 5.49
N ALA A 314 15.12 31.16 4.97
CA ALA A 314 13.75 31.13 5.48
C ALA A 314 13.05 29.82 5.09
N VAL A 315 12.22 29.30 6.00
CA VAL A 315 11.44 28.08 5.77
C VAL A 315 10.32 28.38 4.78
N LEU A 316 10.30 27.67 3.64
CA LEU A 316 9.21 27.71 2.68
C LEU A 316 8.17 26.65 2.99
N ASP A 317 8.59 25.41 3.29
CA ASP A 317 7.73 24.30 3.67
C ASP A 317 8.47 23.34 4.59
N ALA A 318 7.74 22.62 5.44
CA ALA A 318 8.30 21.58 6.28
C ALA A 318 7.32 20.43 6.45
N VAL A 319 7.81 19.21 6.37
CA VAL A 319 7.02 17.99 6.52
C VAL A 319 7.73 17.00 7.44
N SER A 320 6.93 16.23 8.17
CA SER A 320 7.41 15.05 8.89
C SER A 320 7.25 13.81 8.05
N SER A 321 8.20 12.90 8.21
CA SER A 321 8.20 11.57 7.60
C SER A 321 8.84 10.56 8.54
N TYR A 322 8.73 9.28 8.21
CA TYR A 322 9.47 8.21 8.86
C TYR A 322 9.99 7.20 7.83
N LEU A 323 10.98 6.42 8.25
CA LEU A 323 11.57 5.33 7.47
C LEU A 323 12.00 4.19 8.39
N GLY A 324 12.19 3.01 7.81
CA GLY A 324 12.82 1.86 8.47
C GLY A 324 14.01 1.38 7.67
N LEU A 325 15.14 1.18 8.32
CA LEU A 325 16.35 0.67 7.68
C LEU A 325 16.33 -0.85 7.63
N ARG A 326 16.28 -1.42 6.46
CA ARG A 326 16.37 -2.87 6.25
C ARG A 326 16.90 -3.19 4.86
N THR A 327 17.43 -4.40 4.67
CA THR A 327 17.72 -4.97 3.36
C THR A 327 16.84 -6.19 3.11
N VAL A 328 16.46 -6.40 1.86
CA VAL A 328 15.76 -7.61 1.39
C VAL A 328 16.53 -8.13 0.18
N ALA A 329 16.74 -9.43 0.15
CA ALA A 329 17.42 -10.09 -0.96
C ALA A 329 16.95 -11.55 -1.09
N VAL A 330 17.30 -12.17 -2.20
CA VAL A 330 17.20 -13.62 -2.39
C VAL A 330 18.58 -14.17 -2.75
N ASP A 331 18.99 -15.23 -2.09
CA ASP A 331 20.27 -15.88 -2.37
C ASP A 331 20.20 -17.38 -2.03
N ARG A 332 20.74 -18.21 -2.93
CA ARG A 332 20.90 -19.68 -2.74
C ARG A 332 19.65 -20.37 -2.19
N GLY A 333 18.50 -20.06 -2.75
CA GLY A 333 17.23 -20.67 -2.35
C GLY A 333 16.62 -20.11 -1.06
N ALA A 334 17.19 -19.08 -0.45
CA ALA A 334 16.70 -18.43 0.74
C ALA A 334 16.16 -17.02 0.46
N PHE A 335 15.13 -16.62 1.18
CA PHE A 335 14.73 -15.24 1.34
C PHE A 335 15.54 -14.62 2.49
N LEU A 336 16.15 -13.47 2.25
CA LEU A 336 16.99 -12.79 3.22
C LEU A 336 16.35 -11.49 3.68
N LEU A 337 16.27 -11.32 4.98
CA LEU A 337 15.96 -10.05 5.64
C LEU A 337 17.17 -9.62 6.45
N ASN A 338 17.70 -8.42 6.19
CA ASN A 338 18.90 -7.92 6.85
C ASN A 338 20.09 -8.88 6.72
N ASP A 339 20.29 -9.41 5.50
CA ASP A 339 21.38 -10.33 5.12
C ASP A 339 21.34 -11.69 5.84
N ARG A 340 20.22 -12.04 6.48
CA ARG A 340 20.03 -13.31 7.19
C ARG A 340 18.85 -14.07 6.60
N PRO A 341 18.93 -15.42 6.46
CA PRO A 341 17.78 -16.23 6.07
C PRO A 341 16.60 -15.97 7.00
N TYR A 342 15.43 -15.72 6.42
CA TYR A 342 14.20 -15.41 7.14
C TYR A 342 13.07 -16.32 6.67
N ASP A 343 12.44 -17.02 7.61
CA ASP A 343 11.30 -17.89 7.36
C ASP A 343 10.02 -17.04 7.27
N VAL A 344 9.50 -16.87 6.04
CA VAL A 344 8.31 -16.08 5.77
C VAL A 344 7.06 -16.92 6.05
N ARG A 345 6.43 -16.68 7.20
CA ARG A 345 5.11 -17.26 7.54
C ARG A 345 4.05 -16.20 7.29
N SER A 346 3.40 -16.29 6.14
CA SER A 346 2.40 -15.33 5.69
C SER A 346 0.99 -15.88 5.80
N VAL A 347 0.02 -14.98 5.82
CA VAL A 347 -1.39 -15.27 5.63
C VAL A 347 -1.94 -14.37 4.52
N LEU A 348 -2.76 -14.95 3.64
CA LEU A 348 -3.45 -14.23 2.59
C LEU A 348 -4.57 -13.38 3.19
N ASN A 349 -4.57 -12.09 2.88
CA ASN A 349 -5.57 -11.12 3.33
C ASN A 349 -6.29 -10.53 2.12
N GLN A 350 -7.59 -10.80 2.00
CA GLN A 350 -8.42 -10.27 0.92
C GLN A 350 -8.68 -8.76 1.08
N GLY A 351 -8.52 -8.21 2.29
CA GLY A 351 -8.80 -6.80 2.57
C GLY A 351 -10.29 -6.43 2.46
N TYR A 352 -11.18 -7.41 2.56
CA TYR A 352 -12.64 -7.22 2.59
C TYR A 352 -13.18 -7.18 4.01
N TRP A 353 -14.22 -6.37 4.21
CA TRP A 353 -14.91 -6.18 5.47
C TRP A 353 -16.40 -6.46 5.29
N PRO A 354 -17.09 -7.12 6.25
CA PRO A 354 -18.46 -7.58 6.05
C PRO A 354 -19.44 -6.44 5.73
N ASP A 355 -19.30 -5.29 6.41
CA ASP A 355 -20.23 -4.16 6.29
C ASP A 355 -19.76 -3.05 5.37
N SER A 356 -18.49 -3.12 4.86
CA SER A 356 -17.88 -2.00 4.13
C SER A 356 -17.03 -2.40 2.92
N ASN A 357 -17.08 -3.66 2.49
CA ASN A 357 -16.39 -4.20 1.34
C ASN A 357 -14.86 -3.92 1.39
N LEU A 358 -14.28 -3.22 0.42
CA LEU A 358 -12.84 -2.89 0.39
C LEU A 358 -12.42 -1.83 1.41
N THR A 359 -13.36 -1.05 1.93
CA THR A 359 -13.07 0.04 2.87
C THR A 359 -12.98 -0.48 4.29
N ALA A 360 -11.89 -0.23 4.99
CA ALA A 360 -11.84 -0.55 6.42
C ALA A 360 -12.87 0.28 7.21
N PRO A 361 -13.56 -0.30 8.22
CA PRO A 361 -14.60 0.41 8.96
C PRO A 361 -14.07 1.58 9.78
N SER A 362 -12.80 1.55 10.17
CA SER A 362 -12.11 2.67 10.84
C SER A 362 -10.58 2.52 10.76
N PRO A 363 -9.81 3.59 11.03
CA PRO A 363 -8.35 3.50 11.15
C PRO A 363 -7.88 2.51 12.23
N GLU A 364 -8.62 2.40 13.33
CA GLU A 364 -8.32 1.46 14.44
C GLU A 364 -8.52 0.01 14.00
N ALA A 365 -9.46 -0.27 13.11
CA ALA A 365 -9.68 -1.61 12.57
C ALA A 365 -8.46 -2.09 11.76
N LEU A 366 -7.82 -1.21 10.98
CA LEU A 366 -6.58 -1.51 10.27
C LEU A 366 -5.44 -1.89 11.24
N ARG A 367 -5.30 -1.15 12.34
CA ARG A 367 -4.35 -1.50 13.40
C ARG A 367 -4.66 -2.87 14.01
N ARG A 368 -5.92 -3.10 14.37
CA ARG A 368 -6.35 -4.35 15.00
C ARG A 368 -6.11 -5.56 14.08
N GLU A 369 -6.30 -5.41 12.79
CA GLU A 369 -6.03 -6.48 11.82
C GLU A 369 -4.54 -6.86 11.79
N VAL A 370 -3.62 -5.89 11.78
CA VAL A 370 -2.18 -6.14 11.89
C VAL A 370 -1.84 -6.86 13.22
N GLU A 371 -2.42 -6.42 14.34
CA GLU A 371 -2.25 -7.07 15.64
C GLU A 371 -2.73 -8.53 15.62
N LEU A 372 -3.92 -8.80 15.07
CA LEU A 372 -4.49 -10.14 14.94
C LEU A 372 -3.61 -11.08 14.12
N ILE A 373 -3.11 -10.61 12.97
CA ILE A 373 -2.19 -11.40 12.13
C ILE A 373 -0.96 -11.84 12.96
N LYS A 374 -0.40 -10.95 13.74
CA LYS A 374 0.76 -11.25 14.61
C LYS A 374 0.38 -12.16 15.79
N GLU A 375 -0.78 -11.97 16.40
CA GLU A 375 -1.29 -12.81 17.47
C GLU A 375 -1.49 -14.27 17.01
N LEU A 376 -1.94 -14.46 15.75
CA LEU A 376 -2.06 -15.78 15.11
C LEU A 376 -0.69 -16.46 14.86
N GLY A 377 0.43 -15.73 14.99
CA GLY A 377 1.79 -16.27 14.84
C GLY A 377 2.42 -16.04 13.47
N PHE A 378 1.79 -15.24 12.62
CA PHE A 378 2.35 -14.87 11.33
C PHE A 378 3.41 -13.77 11.45
N THR A 379 4.37 -13.79 10.53
CA THR A 379 5.41 -12.77 10.39
C THR A 379 5.16 -11.88 9.19
N ALA A 380 4.24 -12.30 8.31
CA ALA A 380 3.92 -11.64 7.06
C ALA A 380 2.42 -11.72 6.73
N THR A 381 1.98 -10.86 5.84
CA THR A 381 0.69 -10.97 5.13
C THR A 381 0.89 -10.68 3.65
N ARG A 382 0.13 -11.37 2.81
CA ARG A 382 0.00 -11.07 1.39
C ARG A 382 -1.33 -10.37 1.19
N ILE A 383 -1.29 -9.09 0.84
CA ILE A 383 -2.49 -8.33 0.48
C ILE A 383 -2.88 -8.77 -0.93
N HIS A 384 -4.01 -9.46 -1.02
CA HIS A 384 -4.37 -10.17 -2.23
C HIS A 384 -5.16 -9.30 -3.20
N GLN A 385 -4.57 -9.04 -4.37
CA GLN A 385 -5.17 -8.31 -5.48
C GLN A 385 -5.83 -6.96 -5.08
N LYS A 386 -5.19 -6.23 -4.16
CA LYS A 386 -5.66 -4.94 -3.64
C LYS A 386 -4.47 -4.03 -3.32
N ILE A 387 -4.56 -2.76 -3.67
CA ILE A 387 -3.63 -1.74 -3.17
C ILE A 387 -4.22 -1.20 -1.86
N GLU A 388 -3.62 -1.61 -0.74
CA GLU A 388 -4.19 -1.37 0.59
C GLU A 388 -4.08 0.11 1.02
N ASP A 389 -4.91 0.48 1.99
CA ASP A 389 -4.86 1.80 2.62
C ASP A 389 -3.47 2.06 3.23
N PRO A 390 -2.84 3.23 2.99
CA PRO A 390 -1.52 3.55 3.54
C PRO A 390 -1.45 3.48 5.08
N ARG A 391 -2.58 3.62 5.77
CA ARG A 391 -2.68 3.48 7.24
C ARG A 391 -2.47 2.04 7.72
N PHE A 392 -2.89 1.04 6.90
CA PHE A 392 -2.53 -0.36 7.18
C PHE A 392 -1.01 -0.57 7.08
N LEU A 393 -0.38 -0.03 6.03
CA LEU A 393 1.06 -0.13 5.85
C LEU A 393 1.82 0.59 6.98
N PHE A 394 1.32 1.73 7.45
CA PHE A 394 1.86 2.40 8.63
C PHE A 394 1.85 1.49 9.87
N TRP A 395 0.73 0.81 10.14
CA TRP A 395 0.66 -0.10 11.28
C TRP A 395 1.53 -1.34 11.09
N ALA A 396 1.65 -1.86 9.86
CA ALA A 396 2.58 -2.94 9.53
C ALA A 396 4.04 -2.51 9.77
N ASP A 397 4.42 -1.28 9.36
CA ASP A 397 5.73 -0.69 9.65
C ASP A 397 5.97 -0.55 11.17
N ARG A 398 4.99 -0.02 11.89
CA ARG A 398 5.08 0.34 13.31
C ARG A 398 5.06 -0.89 14.22
N LEU A 399 4.29 -1.91 13.88
CA LEU A 399 4.10 -3.13 14.67
C LEU A 399 5.01 -4.29 14.22
N GLY A 400 5.64 -4.16 13.05
CA GLY A 400 6.55 -5.17 12.51
C GLY A 400 5.83 -6.35 11.88
N LEU A 401 5.19 -6.11 10.74
CA LEU A 401 4.59 -7.15 9.89
C LEU A 401 5.14 -7.00 8.48
N LEU A 402 5.68 -8.07 7.90
CA LEU A 402 6.08 -8.06 6.49
C LEU A 402 4.83 -8.04 5.61
N VAL A 403 4.91 -7.33 4.49
CA VAL A 403 3.80 -7.21 3.52
C VAL A 403 4.30 -7.57 2.13
N TRP A 404 3.53 -8.38 1.41
CA TRP A 404 3.63 -8.54 -0.02
C TRP A 404 2.58 -7.64 -0.67
N GLY A 405 3.05 -6.66 -1.47
CA GLY A 405 2.19 -5.76 -2.23
C GLY A 405 1.83 -6.40 -3.57
N GLU A 406 0.54 -6.55 -3.84
CA GLU A 406 0.04 -7.22 -5.01
C GLU A 406 -0.91 -6.32 -5.81
N ALA A 407 -0.79 -6.37 -7.13
CA ALA A 407 -1.65 -5.60 -8.02
C ALA A 407 -3.07 -6.20 -8.12
N PRO A 408 -4.11 -5.38 -8.19
CA PRO A 408 -5.45 -5.84 -8.57
C PRO A 408 -5.43 -6.31 -10.02
N GLY A 409 -5.76 -7.58 -10.27
CA GLY A 409 -5.75 -8.16 -11.61
C GLY A 409 -6.87 -7.61 -12.51
N ALA A 410 -6.60 -7.49 -13.81
CA ALA A 410 -7.61 -7.43 -14.85
C ALA A 410 -7.86 -8.85 -15.39
N TYR A 411 -9.06 -9.12 -15.95
CA TYR A 411 -9.42 -10.47 -16.40
C TYR A 411 -9.40 -10.62 -17.92
N ALA A 412 -8.90 -9.62 -18.65
CA ALA A 412 -8.74 -9.64 -20.10
C ALA A 412 -7.31 -9.26 -20.50
N PHE A 413 -6.83 -9.87 -21.60
CA PHE A 413 -5.59 -9.46 -22.26
C PHE A 413 -5.91 -8.64 -23.49
N THR A 414 -5.87 -7.33 -23.36
CA THR A 414 -6.09 -6.35 -24.44
C THR A 414 -5.10 -5.20 -24.30
N PRO A 415 -4.86 -4.39 -25.36
CA PRO A 415 -4.05 -3.18 -25.22
C PRO A 415 -4.54 -2.23 -24.11
N THR A 416 -5.86 -2.13 -23.93
CA THR A 416 -6.47 -1.32 -22.86
C THR A 416 -6.15 -1.86 -21.47
N ALA A 417 -6.34 -3.17 -21.24
CA ALA A 417 -6.02 -3.79 -19.96
C ALA A 417 -4.53 -3.67 -19.60
N VAL A 418 -3.65 -3.88 -20.60
CA VAL A 418 -2.19 -3.70 -20.42
C VAL A 418 -1.86 -2.27 -19.98
N GLN A 419 -2.41 -1.26 -20.65
CA GLN A 419 -2.13 0.15 -20.32
C GLN A 419 -2.65 0.52 -18.93
N ARG A 420 -3.87 0.09 -18.58
CA ARG A 420 -4.53 0.38 -17.31
C ARG A 420 -3.75 -0.23 -16.15
N LEU A 421 -3.48 -1.54 -16.20
CA LEU A 421 -2.76 -2.20 -15.11
C LEU A 421 -1.33 -1.68 -14.98
N MET A 422 -0.59 -1.49 -16.06
CA MET A 422 0.77 -0.95 -15.98
C MET A 422 0.81 0.44 -15.34
N ARG A 423 -0.11 1.32 -15.69
CA ARG A 423 -0.17 2.67 -15.12
C ARG A 423 -0.49 2.62 -13.63
N GLU A 424 -1.56 1.95 -13.27
CA GLU A 424 -2.01 1.86 -11.88
C GLU A 424 -0.98 1.15 -10.99
N TRP A 425 -0.33 0.10 -11.51
CA TRP A 425 0.74 -0.58 -10.81
C TRP A 425 1.97 0.30 -10.55
N MET A 426 2.38 1.10 -11.55
CA MET A 426 3.49 2.05 -11.36
C MET A 426 3.16 3.10 -10.29
N ASP A 427 1.94 3.64 -10.31
CA ASP A 427 1.46 4.59 -9.30
C ASP A 427 1.45 3.96 -7.90
N ALA A 428 1.02 2.70 -7.78
CA ALA A 428 1.02 1.95 -6.52
C ALA A 428 2.43 1.73 -5.96
N VAL A 429 3.37 1.28 -6.81
CA VAL A 429 4.77 1.09 -6.39
C VAL A 429 5.40 2.41 -5.97
N GLU A 430 5.17 3.50 -6.72
CA GLU A 430 5.68 4.83 -6.37
C GLU A 430 5.11 5.32 -5.03
N ARG A 431 3.83 5.09 -4.76
CA ARG A 431 3.18 5.45 -3.49
C ARG A 431 3.81 4.73 -2.29
N ASP A 432 4.07 3.42 -2.45
CA ASP A 432 4.31 2.53 -1.30
C ASP A 432 5.78 2.14 -1.13
N VAL A 433 6.67 2.47 -2.07
CA VAL A 433 8.09 2.07 -2.04
C VAL A 433 8.83 2.44 -0.76
N SER A 434 8.40 3.49 -0.07
CA SER A 434 9.03 3.97 1.17
C SER A 434 8.70 3.15 2.41
N HIS A 435 7.68 2.26 2.35
CA HIS A 435 7.27 1.46 3.51
C HIS A 435 8.25 0.30 3.76
N PRO A 436 8.91 0.22 4.94
CA PRO A 436 9.83 -0.87 5.25
C PRO A 436 9.15 -2.24 5.35
N CYS A 437 7.86 -2.29 5.67
CA CYS A 437 7.10 -3.54 5.77
C CYS A 437 6.95 -4.26 4.42
N ILE A 438 6.88 -3.54 3.30
CA ILE A 438 6.78 -4.18 1.99
C ILE A 438 8.12 -4.81 1.63
N VAL A 439 8.12 -6.12 1.37
CA VAL A 439 9.33 -6.91 1.12
C VAL A 439 9.30 -7.67 -0.20
N THR A 440 8.17 -7.71 -0.89
CA THR A 440 7.99 -8.40 -2.18
C THR A 440 6.89 -7.70 -2.97
N TRP A 441 7.06 -7.61 -4.30
CA TRP A 441 6.06 -7.09 -5.22
C TRP A 441 5.51 -8.20 -6.11
N VAL A 442 4.18 -8.20 -6.33
CA VAL A 442 3.46 -9.21 -7.10
C VAL A 442 2.53 -8.54 -8.12
N PRO A 443 2.98 -8.28 -9.36
CA PRO A 443 2.17 -7.61 -10.37
C PRO A 443 1.06 -8.48 -11.00
N LEU A 444 1.13 -9.81 -10.91
CA LEU A 444 0.11 -10.73 -11.44
C LEU A 444 -0.06 -11.92 -10.50
N ASN A 445 -1.29 -12.43 -10.44
CA ASN A 445 -1.66 -13.63 -9.71
C ASN A 445 -2.36 -14.63 -10.64
N GLU A 446 -1.95 -15.92 -10.55
CA GLU A 446 -2.64 -17.08 -11.16
C GLU A 446 -2.94 -16.95 -12.67
N SER A 447 -2.12 -16.19 -13.38
CA SER A 447 -2.29 -15.90 -14.80
C SER A 447 -3.64 -15.24 -15.15
N TRP A 448 -4.33 -14.64 -14.18
CA TRP A 448 -5.52 -13.83 -14.48
C TRP A 448 -5.14 -12.67 -15.42
N GLY A 449 -5.94 -12.51 -16.47
CA GLY A 449 -5.64 -11.54 -17.55
C GLY A 449 -4.57 -11.99 -18.56
N ILE A 450 -3.85 -13.10 -18.29
CA ILE A 450 -2.83 -13.68 -19.17
C ILE A 450 -2.97 -15.21 -19.27
N GLN A 451 -4.19 -15.70 -19.40
CA GLN A 451 -4.54 -17.14 -19.30
C GLN A 451 -3.80 -18.06 -20.29
N HIS A 452 -3.22 -17.49 -21.35
CA HIS A 452 -2.48 -18.23 -22.38
C HIS A 452 -0.96 -18.02 -22.32
N VAL A 453 -0.45 -17.50 -21.19
CA VAL A 453 0.99 -17.20 -21.02
C VAL A 453 1.92 -18.38 -21.34
N PRO A 454 1.57 -19.67 -21.14
CA PRO A 454 2.45 -20.77 -21.53
C PRO A 454 2.73 -20.83 -23.04
N GLN A 455 1.79 -20.40 -23.89
CA GLN A 455 1.88 -20.51 -25.36
C GLN A 455 1.94 -19.14 -26.06
N ASP A 456 1.50 -18.07 -25.41
CA ASP A 456 1.40 -16.73 -26.00
C ASP A 456 2.60 -15.85 -25.64
N ARG A 457 3.45 -15.59 -26.64
CA ARG A 457 4.64 -14.74 -26.45
C ARG A 457 4.31 -13.29 -26.07
N ALA A 458 3.16 -12.77 -26.45
CA ALA A 458 2.76 -11.41 -26.08
C ALA A 458 2.43 -11.34 -24.58
N GLN A 459 1.71 -12.37 -24.06
CA GLN A 459 1.43 -12.47 -22.63
C GLN A 459 2.70 -12.71 -21.80
N GLN A 460 3.64 -13.53 -22.30
CA GLN A 460 4.95 -13.70 -21.66
C GLN A 460 5.74 -12.39 -21.63
N ALA A 461 5.73 -11.62 -22.73
CA ALA A 461 6.40 -10.32 -22.78
C ALA A 461 5.78 -9.32 -21.80
N TYR A 462 4.46 -9.32 -21.68
CA TYR A 462 3.74 -8.47 -20.73
C TYR A 462 4.07 -8.82 -19.27
N SER A 463 4.03 -10.10 -18.89
CA SER A 463 4.40 -10.55 -17.55
C SER A 463 5.85 -10.15 -17.21
N ARG A 464 6.81 -10.33 -18.15
CA ARG A 464 8.19 -9.87 -17.96
C ARG A 464 8.28 -8.34 -17.86
N ALA A 465 7.57 -7.60 -18.71
CA ALA A 465 7.59 -6.14 -18.69
C ALA A 465 7.09 -5.58 -17.35
N LEU A 466 6.03 -6.17 -16.77
CA LEU A 466 5.56 -5.79 -15.43
C LEU A 466 6.62 -6.04 -14.35
N ALA A 467 7.28 -7.21 -14.37
CA ALA A 467 8.36 -7.50 -13.43
C ALA A 467 9.55 -6.54 -13.61
N ASP A 468 9.94 -6.24 -14.84
CA ASP A 468 11.10 -5.38 -15.13
C ASP A 468 10.82 -3.91 -14.81
N VAL A 469 9.61 -3.39 -15.08
CA VAL A 469 9.25 -2.03 -14.68
C VAL A 469 9.17 -1.91 -13.15
N THR A 470 8.71 -2.95 -12.46
CA THR A 470 8.70 -2.98 -10.99
C THR A 470 10.13 -2.88 -10.45
N ARG A 471 11.08 -3.66 -10.98
CA ARG A 471 12.52 -3.58 -10.59
C ARG A 471 13.15 -2.24 -10.94
N ALA A 472 12.74 -1.62 -12.05
CA ALA A 472 13.22 -0.29 -12.43
C ALA A 472 12.75 0.80 -11.47
N LEU A 473 11.52 0.67 -10.96
CA LEU A 473 10.96 1.56 -9.95
C LEU A 473 11.49 1.26 -8.56
N ASP A 474 11.66 -0.01 -8.22
CA ASP A 474 12.17 -0.44 -6.92
C ASP A 474 13.16 -1.60 -7.03
N PRO A 475 14.48 -1.31 -7.13
CA PRO A 475 15.50 -2.34 -7.19
C PRO A 475 15.83 -2.97 -5.82
N SER A 476 15.17 -2.57 -4.76
CA SER A 476 15.49 -2.97 -3.37
C SER A 476 14.70 -4.18 -2.88
N ARG A 477 13.78 -4.71 -3.70
CA ARG A 477 12.88 -5.82 -3.34
C ARG A 477 12.79 -6.85 -4.46
N PRO A 478 12.62 -8.16 -4.13
CA PRO A 478 12.29 -9.18 -5.10
C PRO A 478 10.91 -8.97 -5.71
N VAL A 479 10.76 -9.45 -6.95
CA VAL A 479 9.53 -9.38 -7.72
C VAL A 479 9.10 -10.79 -8.14
N ILE A 480 7.81 -11.11 -7.98
CA ILE A 480 7.20 -12.34 -8.48
C ILE A 480 6.39 -11.97 -9.72
N SER A 481 6.82 -12.39 -10.90
CA SER A 481 6.22 -11.97 -12.18
C SER A 481 4.77 -12.44 -12.36
N ASN A 482 4.40 -13.54 -11.71
CA ASN A 482 3.07 -14.13 -11.66
C ASN A 482 3.05 -15.09 -10.47
N ASP A 483 2.19 -14.88 -9.48
CA ASP A 483 2.17 -15.73 -8.29
C ASP A 483 1.43 -17.06 -8.56
N GLY A 484 1.95 -18.13 -7.99
CA GLY A 484 1.37 -19.48 -8.00
C GLY A 484 1.86 -20.42 -9.08
N TRP A 485 2.10 -19.93 -10.31
CA TRP A 485 2.56 -20.73 -11.46
C TRP A 485 3.00 -19.87 -12.64
N GLU A 486 3.49 -20.53 -13.72
CA GLU A 486 3.80 -19.94 -15.04
C GLU A 486 4.71 -18.70 -14.95
N HIS A 487 5.74 -18.82 -14.09
CA HIS A 487 6.72 -17.76 -13.90
C HIS A 487 7.48 -17.46 -15.18
N THR A 488 7.63 -16.16 -15.50
CA THR A 488 8.39 -15.65 -16.65
C THR A 488 9.71 -15.00 -16.28
N ALA A 489 9.77 -14.34 -15.11
CA ALA A 489 10.94 -13.58 -14.65
C ALA A 489 10.87 -13.30 -13.13
N SER A 490 10.56 -14.32 -12.32
CA SER A 490 10.39 -14.18 -10.86
C SER A 490 11.70 -14.34 -10.12
N ASP A 491 11.91 -13.53 -9.08
CA ASP A 491 13.04 -13.66 -8.15
C ASP A 491 12.75 -14.72 -7.06
N ILE A 492 11.47 -15.02 -6.82
CA ILE A 492 10.97 -16.08 -5.95
C ILE A 492 10.02 -16.95 -6.79
N LEU A 493 10.19 -18.25 -6.79
CA LEU A 493 9.26 -19.20 -7.44
C LEU A 493 8.17 -19.57 -6.44
N THR A 494 6.93 -19.43 -6.85
CA THR A 494 5.77 -19.63 -6.00
C THR A 494 4.87 -20.73 -6.54
N VAL A 495 4.20 -21.41 -5.63
CA VAL A 495 3.31 -22.53 -5.94
C VAL A 495 2.01 -22.35 -5.16
N HIS A 496 0.87 -22.58 -5.81
CA HIS A 496 -0.43 -22.73 -5.16
C HIS A 496 -0.79 -24.23 -5.14
N ASP A 497 -1.02 -24.75 -3.95
CA ASP A 497 -1.36 -26.15 -3.74
C ASP A 497 -2.35 -26.31 -2.59
N TYR A 498 -3.57 -26.62 -2.92
CA TYR A 498 -4.66 -26.83 -1.96
C TYR A 498 -4.84 -28.30 -1.57
N GLU A 499 -3.78 -29.11 -1.64
CA GLU A 499 -3.80 -30.47 -1.09
C GLU A 499 -4.11 -30.44 0.41
N GLY A 500 -5.18 -31.11 0.81
CA GLY A 500 -5.67 -31.14 2.18
C GLY A 500 -5.06 -32.20 3.08
N ASP A 501 -4.33 -33.17 2.49
CA ASP A 501 -3.64 -34.23 3.23
C ASP A 501 -2.18 -33.81 3.51
N GLY A 502 -1.88 -33.50 4.77
CA GLY A 502 -0.53 -33.12 5.20
C GLY A 502 0.55 -34.16 4.86
N ALA A 503 0.21 -35.45 4.81
CA ALA A 503 1.17 -36.49 4.44
C ALA A 503 1.47 -36.49 2.92
N VAL A 504 0.50 -36.12 2.09
CA VAL A 504 0.72 -35.91 0.64
C VAL A 504 1.58 -34.67 0.46
N LEU A 505 1.22 -33.56 1.09
CA LEU A 505 1.96 -32.30 1.04
C LEU A 505 3.42 -32.48 1.48
N ALA A 506 3.66 -33.20 2.58
CA ALA A 506 5.01 -33.52 3.06
C ALA A 506 5.86 -34.27 2.03
N ARG A 507 5.27 -35.19 1.27
CA ARG A 507 5.99 -35.90 0.21
C ARG A 507 6.26 -35.01 -1.01
N THR A 508 5.29 -34.19 -1.39
CA THR A 508 5.38 -33.26 -2.54
C THR A 508 6.48 -32.23 -2.33
N TYR A 509 6.72 -31.80 -1.09
CA TYR A 509 7.67 -30.73 -0.77
C TYR A 509 8.82 -31.18 0.13
N ALA A 510 9.20 -32.46 0.10
CA ALA A 510 10.18 -33.04 1.04
C ALA A 510 11.59 -32.45 0.90
N ASP A 511 12.19 -32.56 -0.29
CA ASP A 511 13.62 -32.35 -0.48
C ASP A 511 13.97 -31.82 -1.91
N ALA A 512 15.26 -31.75 -2.24
CA ALA A 512 15.75 -31.25 -3.51
C ALA A 512 15.24 -32.06 -4.72
N ALA A 513 15.00 -33.37 -4.58
CA ALA A 513 14.43 -34.18 -5.66
C ALA A 513 12.97 -33.81 -5.89
N ALA A 514 12.20 -33.65 -4.81
CA ALA A 514 10.83 -33.15 -4.83
C ALA A 514 10.75 -31.74 -5.44
N ARG A 515 11.65 -30.84 -5.06
CA ARG A 515 11.78 -29.50 -5.67
C ARG A 515 11.92 -29.58 -7.19
N THR A 516 12.84 -30.41 -7.68
CA THR A 516 13.04 -30.61 -9.11
C THR A 516 11.76 -31.14 -9.78
N ALA A 517 11.08 -32.11 -9.17
CA ALA A 517 9.85 -32.68 -9.70
C ALA A 517 8.73 -31.63 -9.81
N VAL A 518 8.52 -30.80 -8.79
CA VAL A 518 7.52 -29.72 -8.79
C VAL A 518 7.82 -28.69 -9.89
N LEU A 519 9.09 -28.25 -10.02
CA LEU A 519 9.45 -27.17 -10.94
C LEU A 519 9.55 -27.61 -12.41
N SER A 520 9.90 -28.88 -12.69
CA SER A 520 10.14 -29.38 -14.06
C SER A 520 8.90 -29.96 -14.75
N GLY A 521 7.81 -30.17 -14.02
CA GLY A 521 6.60 -30.85 -14.49
C GLY A 521 5.36 -29.95 -14.55
N MET A 522 4.22 -30.62 -14.57
CA MET A 522 2.96 -29.97 -14.23
C MET A 522 2.87 -29.87 -12.71
N GLY A 523 2.71 -28.67 -12.22
CA GLY A 523 2.55 -28.42 -10.80
C GLY A 523 1.21 -28.92 -10.23
N PRO A 524 0.96 -28.72 -8.93
CA PRO A 524 -0.21 -29.27 -8.23
C PRO A 524 -1.55 -28.88 -8.84
N ALA A 525 -1.70 -27.62 -9.29
CA ALA A 525 -2.91 -27.12 -9.94
C ALA A 525 -3.05 -27.53 -11.42
N THR A 526 -2.30 -28.56 -11.89
CA THR A 526 -2.19 -28.94 -13.30
C THR A 526 -1.69 -27.81 -14.21
N ARG A 527 -0.95 -26.86 -13.62
CA ARG A 527 -0.30 -25.73 -14.30
C ARG A 527 1.22 -25.89 -14.20
N ARG A 528 1.95 -25.44 -15.22
CA ARG A 528 3.42 -25.41 -15.17
C ARG A 528 3.87 -24.34 -14.18
N ILE A 529 4.91 -24.62 -13.41
CA ILE A 529 5.49 -23.60 -12.53
C ILE A 529 6.35 -22.63 -13.36
N LEU A 530 7.14 -23.12 -14.29
CA LEU A 530 7.95 -22.31 -15.19
C LEU A 530 7.39 -22.38 -16.62
N VAL A 531 7.33 -21.25 -17.32
CA VAL A 531 7.00 -21.26 -18.76
C VAL A 531 8.18 -21.78 -19.57
N ASP A 532 7.91 -22.28 -20.80
CA ASP A 532 8.95 -22.82 -21.67
C ASP A 532 10.06 -21.79 -21.93
N GLY A 533 11.33 -22.21 -21.74
CA GLY A 533 12.51 -21.37 -21.91
C GLY A 533 12.91 -20.56 -20.66
N VAL A 534 12.18 -20.71 -19.56
CA VAL A 534 12.59 -20.21 -18.24
C VAL A 534 13.20 -21.37 -17.44
N GLU A 535 14.39 -21.16 -16.92
CA GLU A 535 15.14 -22.17 -16.16
C GLU A 535 15.11 -21.84 -14.66
N ASP A 536 15.12 -22.89 -13.83
CA ASP A 536 15.38 -22.77 -12.41
C ASP A 536 16.84 -22.33 -12.17
N GLN A 537 16.99 -21.15 -11.58
CA GLN A 537 18.30 -20.55 -11.25
C GLN A 537 18.66 -20.71 -9.78
N GLY A 538 17.93 -21.58 -9.04
CA GLY A 538 18.11 -21.74 -7.60
C GLY A 538 17.40 -20.67 -6.74
N GLN A 539 16.37 -20.03 -7.30
CA GLN A 539 15.56 -19.08 -6.55
C GLN A 539 14.89 -19.76 -5.34
N PRO A 540 14.54 -19.00 -4.29
CA PRO A 540 13.67 -19.50 -3.23
C PRO A 540 12.35 -20.03 -3.80
N VAL A 541 11.85 -21.12 -3.25
CA VAL A 541 10.51 -21.63 -3.56
C VAL A 541 9.62 -21.40 -2.35
N MET A 542 8.44 -20.84 -2.56
CA MET A 542 7.45 -20.61 -1.50
C MET A 542 6.09 -21.18 -1.89
N LEU A 543 5.39 -21.74 -0.92
CA LEU A 543 4.01 -22.20 -1.08
C LEU A 543 3.09 -21.04 -0.70
N THR A 544 2.65 -20.27 -1.70
CA THR A 544 2.01 -18.96 -1.50
C THR A 544 0.49 -18.98 -1.46
N GLU A 545 -0.12 -20.12 -1.76
CA GLU A 545 -1.49 -20.44 -1.37
C GLU A 545 -1.58 -21.91 -1.02
N PHE A 546 -2.09 -22.21 0.15
CA PHE A 546 -2.36 -23.57 0.63
C PHE A 546 -3.38 -23.54 1.77
N GLY A 547 -3.92 -24.70 2.08
CA GLY A 547 -4.88 -24.86 3.18
C GLY A 547 -6.30 -24.68 2.69
N GLY A 548 -6.89 -23.52 2.89
CA GLY A 548 -8.28 -23.27 2.48
C GLY A 548 -9.27 -24.20 3.16
N VAL A 549 -9.05 -24.54 4.45
CA VAL A 549 -9.90 -25.48 5.19
C VAL A 549 -11.17 -24.77 5.64
N GLN A 550 -12.30 -25.21 5.11
CA GLN A 550 -13.62 -24.72 5.49
C GLN A 550 -13.96 -25.16 6.91
N TYR A 551 -14.36 -24.20 7.73
CA TYR A 551 -14.97 -24.43 9.04
C TYR A 551 -15.75 -23.19 9.48
N GLN A 552 -17.00 -23.36 9.90
CA GLN A 552 -17.80 -22.31 10.52
C GLN A 552 -18.42 -22.82 11.83
N PRO A 553 -18.09 -22.21 12.98
CA PRO A 553 -18.69 -22.56 14.26
C PRO A 553 -20.21 -22.39 14.22
N GLY A 554 -20.96 -23.48 14.45
CA GLY A 554 -22.42 -23.45 14.54
C GLY A 554 -23.19 -23.40 13.24
N ALA A 555 -22.53 -23.31 12.06
CA ALA A 555 -23.15 -23.34 10.75
C ALA A 555 -23.14 -24.73 10.12
N ARG A 556 -23.95 -24.95 9.08
CA ARG A 556 -23.92 -26.16 8.28
C ARG A 556 -22.80 -26.06 7.25
N ARG A 557 -22.20 -27.20 6.90
CA ARG A 557 -21.17 -27.30 5.87
C ARG A 557 -21.61 -26.76 4.49
N GLU A 558 -22.90 -26.75 4.23
CA GLU A 558 -23.51 -26.32 2.96
C GLU A 558 -23.62 -24.79 2.83
N ASP A 559 -23.41 -24.03 3.92
CA ASP A 559 -23.61 -22.59 3.97
C ASP A 559 -22.41 -21.79 3.43
N GLY A 560 -21.34 -22.45 2.98
CA GLY A 560 -20.13 -21.83 2.41
C GLY A 560 -19.23 -22.88 1.79
N TRP A 561 -18.05 -22.48 1.31
CA TRP A 561 -17.11 -23.40 0.72
C TRP A 561 -15.64 -23.15 1.12
N GLY A 562 -14.81 -24.13 0.85
CA GLY A 562 -13.38 -24.14 0.91
C GLY A 562 -12.82 -25.34 0.16
N TYR A 563 -11.52 -25.42 0.02
CA TYR A 563 -10.86 -26.49 -0.73
C TYR A 563 -10.99 -27.85 -0.05
N THR A 564 -10.98 -27.85 1.28
CA THR A 564 -11.33 -29.01 2.13
C THR A 564 -12.26 -28.56 3.24
N ALA A 565 -12.91 -29.48 3.94
CA ALA A 565 -13.84 -29.13 5.00
C ALA A 565 -13.61 -29.94 6.27
N ALA A 566 -13.62 -29.26 7.40
CA ALA A 566 -13.56 -29.86 8.73
C ALA A 566 -14.95 -30.13 9.30
N THR A 567 -15.06 -31.09 10.20
CA THR A 567 -16.30 -31.50 10.87
C THR A 567 -16.57 -30.72 12.14
N ASP A 568 -15.53 -30.30 12.83
CA ASP A 568 -15.57 -29.51 14.07
C ASP A 568 -14.24 -28.74 14.27
N GLY A 569 -14.15 -28.00 15.37
CA GLY A 569 -12.98 -27.16 15.66
C GLY A 569 -11.69 -27.96 15.95
N ASP A 570 -11.79 -29.18 16.44
CA ASP A 570 -10.62 -30.04 16.67
C ASP A 570 -10.12 -30.63 15.33
N ASP A 571 -11.00 -31.18 14.48
CA ASP A 571 -10.66 -31.64 13.12
C ASP A 571 -10.07 -30.48 12.28
N TYR A 572 -10.62 -29.26 12.44
CA TYR A 572 -10.08 -28.08 11.79
C TYR A 572 -8.62 -27.82 12.18
N LEU A 573 -8.33 -27.80 13.48
CA LEU A 573 -6.98 -27.58 13.98
C LEU A 573 -6.02 -28.71 13.63
N ASP A 574 -6.48 -29.96 13.65
CA ASP A 574 -5.66 -31.12 13.29
C ASP A 574 -5.24 -31.05 11.83
N ARG A 575 -6.15 -30.64 10.91
CA ARG A 575 -5.83 -30.43 9.49
C ARG A 575 -4.84 -29.28 9.32
N VAL A 576 -5.11 -28.11 9.89
CA VAL A 576 -4.20 -26.96 9.81
C VAL A 576 -2.82 -27.30 10.37
N THR A 577 -2.76 -28.02 11.50
CA THR A 577 -1.50 -28.46 12.11
C THR A 577 -0.74 -29.41 11.17
N ALA A 578 -1.41 -30.42 10.59
CA ALA A 578 -0.80 -31.38 9.68
C ALA A 578 -0.18 -30.71 8.44
N LEU A 579 -0.88 -29.70 7.88
CA LEU A 579 -0.37 -28.92 6.76
C LEU A 579 0.88 -28.11 7.13
N TYR A 580 0.88 -27.44 8.28
CA TYR A 580 2.06 -26.71 8.76
C TYR A 580 3.21 -27.63 9.16
N ASP A 581 2.94 -28.81 9.70
CA ASP A 581 3.97 -29.81 9.98
C ASP A 581 4.65 -30.29 8.68
N ALA A 582 3.89 -30.48 7.60
CA ALA A 582 4.42 -30.79 6.28
C ALA A 582 5.36 -29.69 5.75
N ILE A 583 4.94 -28.43 5.86
CA ILE A 583 5.74 -27.28 5.42
C ILE A 583 7.04 -27.17 6.22
N ARG A 584 6.96 -27.29 7.55
CA ARG A 584 8.15 -27.26 8.44
C ARG A 584 9.12 -28.40 8.20
N ALA A 585 8.63 -29.56 7.72
CA ALA A 585 9.48 -30.69 7.38
C ALA A 585 10.21 -30.52 6.04
N SER A 586 9.79 -29.60 5.18
CA SER A 586 10.43 -29.31 3.90
C SER A 586 11.84 -28.78 4.09
N THR A 587 12.78 -29.26 3.24
CA THR A 587 14.17 -28.78 3.26
C THR A 587 14.49 -27.74 2.20
N PHE A 588 13.48 -27.31 1.41
CA PHE A 588 13.68 -26.34 0.35
C PHE A 588 12.66 -25.20 0.29
N LEU A 589 11.52 -25.32 0.97
CA LEU A 589 10.57 -24.22 1.06
C LEU A 589 11.18 -23.08 1.91
N ALA A 590 11.19 -21.88 1.35
CA ALA A 590 11.71 -20.67 1.99
C ALA A 590 10.63 -19.84 2.69
N GLY A 591 9.37 -20.25 2.58
CA GLY A 591 8.24 -19.59 3.20
C GLY A 591 6.91 -20.16 2.72
N SER A 592 5.84 -19.67 3.35
CA SER A 592 4.47 -20.10 3.05
C SER A 592 3.46 -18.99 3.31
N CYS A 593 2.29 -19.05 2.61
CA CYS A 593 1.18 -18.15 2.84
C CYS A 593 -0.14 -18.97 2.89
N TYR A 594 -0.76 -19.00 4.07
CA TYR A 594 -2.00 -19.75 4.30
C TYR A 594 -3.22 -19.00 3.73
N THR A 595 -4.09 -19.69 3.05
CA THR A 595 -5.37 -19.17 2.55
C THR A 595 -6.48 -19.59 3.52
N GLN A 596 -7.11 -18.68 4.33
CA GLN A 596 -6.85 -17.26 4.34
C GLN A 596 -7.05 -16.67 5.75
N LEU A 597 -6.89 -15.36 5.92
CA LEU A 597 -7.01 -14.71 7.22
C LEU A 597 -8.44 -14.75 7.76
N THR A 598 -9.39 -14.25 6.97
CA THR A 598 -10.81 -14.14 7.35
C THR A 598 -11.71 -14.86 6.36
N ASP A 599 -12.86 -15.30 6.81
CA ASP A 599 -13.96 -15.61 5.89
C ASP A 599 -14.29 -14.37 5.05
N THR A 600 -14.62 -14.59 3.79
CA THR A 600 -15.00 -13.52 2.87
C THR A 600 -16.19 -13.97 2.04
N LEU A 601 -17.37 -13.44 2.35
CA LEU A 601 -18.64 -13.81 1.73
C LEU A 601 -18.84 -15.35 1.70
N GLN A 602 -18.91 -15.94 0.49
CA GLN A 602 -19.12 -17.38 0.30
C GLN A 602 -17.90 -18.25 0.67
N GLU A 603 -16.69 -17.69 0.73
CA GLU A 603 -15.50 -18.42 1.20
C GLU A 603 -15.42 -18.46 2.71
N THR A 604 -15.60 -19.63 3.30
CA THR A 604 -15.63 -19.83 4.76
C THR A 604 -14.42 -20.61 5.26
N ASN A 605 -13.26 -20.33 4.65
CA ASN A 605 -11.98 -20.99 4.84
C ASN A 605 -10.95 -20.15 5.61
N GLY A 606 -11.38 -19.01 6.17
CA GLY A 606 -10.54 -18.16 7.01
C GLY A 606 -10.14 -18.79 8.34
N LEU A 607 -9.05 -18.31 8.93
CA LEU A 607 -8.67 -18.59 10.32
C LEU A 607 -9.58 -17.85 11.31
N LEU A 608 -10.09 -16.72 10.87
CA LEU A 608 -11.05 -15.86 11.58
C LEU A 608 -12.39 -15.85 10.82
N THR A 609 -13.46 -15.49 11.51
CA THR A 609 -14.72 -15.15 10.85
C THR A 609 -14.59 -13.85 10.04
N ALA A 610 -15.60 -13.49 9.27
CA ALA A 610 -15.65 -12.23 8.56
C ALA A 610 -15.52 -11.00 9.50
N GLU A 611 -16.02 -11.12 10.73
CA GLU A 611 -15.95 -10.11 11.80
C GLU A 611 -14.61 -10.10 12.53
N ARG A 612 -13.60 -10.89 12.08
CA ARG A 612 -12.25 -11.04 12.68
C ARG A 612 -12.27 -11.74 14.05
N GLU A 613 -13.29 -12.53 14.33
CA GLU A 613 -13.33 -13.36 15.55
C GLU A 613 -12.63 -14.71 15.29
N PRO A 614 -11.76 -15.19 16.19
CA PRO A 614 -11.10 -16.48 16.02
C PRO A 614 -12.10 -17.64 16.03
N LYS A 615 -12.07 -18.49 15.00
CA LYS A 615 -12.94 -19.68 14.88
C LYS A 615 -12.68 -20.74 15.96
N VAL A 616 -11.47 -20.76 16.47
CA VAL A 616 -11.00 -21.59 17.59
C VAL A 616 -10.00 -20.75 18.42
N PRO A 617 -9.68 -21.13 19.68
CA PRO A 617 -8.79 -20.32 20.51
C PRO A 617 -7.49 -19.94 19.79
N ILE A 618 -7.16 -18.64 19.79
CA ILE A 618 -6.08 -18.04 18.99
C ILE A 618 -4.71 -18.69 19.30
N GLU A 619 -4.48 -19.09 20.56
CA GLU A 619 -3.26 -19.74 20.99
C GLU A 619 -3.10 -21.13 20.35
N ARG A 620 -4.19 -21.81 20.05
CA ARG A 620 -4.18 -23.11 19.34
C ARG A 620 -3.83 -22.92 17.87
N ILE A 621 -4.38 -21.89 17.22
CA ILE A 621 -4.01 -21.51 15.83
C ILE A 621 -2.52 -21.15 15.80
N ARG A 622 -2.08 -20.28 16.72
CA ARG A 622 -0.68 -19.87 16.80
C ARG A 622 0.26 -21.06 16.96
N ARG A 623 -0.11 -22.03 17.80
CA ARG A 623 0.68 -23.26 17.98
C ARG A 623 0.76 -24.07 16.69
N ALA A 624 -0.35 -24.24 15.99
CA ALA A 624 -0.38 -24.92 14.69
C ALA A 624 0.56 -24.23 13.68
N VAL A 625 0.44 -22.91 13.54
CA VAL A 625 1.23 -22.08 12.60
C VAL A 625 2.72 -22.08 12.96
N THR A 626 3.07 -21.94 14.25
CA THR A 626 4.48 -21.77 14.66
C THR A 626 5.19 -23.07 15.03
N GLY A 627 4.46 -24.14 15.32
CA GLY A 627 5.02 -25.39 15.90
C GLY A 627 5.61 -25.20 17.31
N ARG A 628 5.33 -24.06 17.96
CA ARG A 628 5.84 -23.74 19.30
C ARG A 628 4.70 -23.68 20.30
N GLY A 629 4.86 -24.40 21.41
CA GLY A 629 3.90 -24.43 22.50
C GLY A 629 4.06 -23.29 23.49
#